data_ae6cf4d62c15ef1d660154ba191e5575
#
_entry.id   ae6cf4d62c15ef1d660154ba191e5575
#
_cell.length_a   1.000
_cell.length_b   1.000
_cell.length_c   1.000
_cell.angle_alpha   90.00
_cell.angle_beta   90.00
_cell.angle_gamma   90.00
#
_symmetry.space_group_name_H-M   'P 1'
#
loop_
_entity.id
_entity.type
_entity.pdbx_description
1 polymer ?
#
loop_
_entity_poly.entity_id
_entity_poly.type
_entity_poly.pdbx_seq_one_letter_code
_entity_poly.pdbx_strand_id
1 'polypeptide(L)'
;VGNHLLPEQDVITWSQLQVGDNLFGCDLESVTKRIENQPIVKRVLLLREPPETVVISLEERQPVALVATANGLLGLDADSQLLPIPNVQVNLPIITNLKIVQDSTGMFHNKMLSTWAAFLTDLKVETPNFWNEISEIHVTNTNTATVYLVGDQLRLHMHLKNPKQQVQNFRAYTQTSSQK
;
A
#
# COMPACT_ATOMS: atom_id res chain seq x y z
N VAL A 1 -19.66 2.87 -4.90
CA VAL A 1 -19.69 1.57 -4.20
C VAL A 1 -18.26 1.04 -4.14
N GLY A 2 -17.86 0.36 -3.05
CA GLY A 2 -16.52 -0.23 -2.89
C GLY A 2 -15.47 0.74 -2.30
N ASN A 3 -15.86 1.93 -1.88
CA ASN A 3 -15.02 2.85 -1.15
C ASN A 3 -15.04 2.51 0.35
N HIS A 4 -13.85 2.31 0.94
CA HIS A 4 -13.65 1.99 2.35
C HIS A 4 -12.77 3.03 3.05
N LEU A 5 -11.75 3.52 2.36
CA LEU A 5 -10.82 4.54 2.83
C LEU A 5 -11.15 5.92 2.24
N LEU A 6 -11.79 5.95 1.06
CA LEU A 6 -12.13 7.16 0.35
C LEU A 6 -13.51 7.69 0.75
N PRO A 7 -13.62 8.97 1.15
CA PRO A 7 -14.90 9.63 1.27
C PRO A 7 -15.66 9.63 -0.06
N GLU A 8 -16.96 9.37 -0.04
CA GLU A 8 -17.82 9.40 -1.22
C GLU A 8 -17.75 10.75 -1.95
N GLN A 9 -17.67 11.84 -1.19
CA GLN A 9 -17.59 13.20 -1.71
C GLN A 9 -16.36 13.43 -2.60
N ASP A 10 -15.23 12.79 -2.31
CA ASP A 10 -14.03 12.91 -3.12
C ASP A 10 -14.24 12.23 -4.48
N VAL A 11 -14.86 11.05 -4.49
CA VAL A 11 -15.18 10.32 -5.73
C VAL A 11 -16.14 11.13 -6.60
N ILE A 12 -17.17 11.73 -6.00
CA ILE A 12 -18.11 12.62 -6.69
C ILE A 12 -17.37 13.82 -7.29
N THR A 13 -16.49 14.44 -6.52
CA THR A 13 -15.70 15.59 -6.97
C THR A 13 -14.80 15.24 -8.15
N TRP A 14 -14.10 14.10 -8.10
CA TRP A 14 -13.24 13.63 -9.19
C TRP A 14 -14.03 13.26 -10.45
N SER A 15 -15.25 12.75 -10.28
CA SER A 15 -16.11 12.41 -11.41
C SER A 15 -16.50 13.65 -12.21
N GLN A 16 -16.65 14.79 -11.55
CA GLN A 16 -17.21 16.04 -12.12
C GLN A 16 -18.62 15.89 -12.71
N LEU A 17 -19.33 14.82 -12.32
CA LEU A 17 -20.74 14.63 -12.70
C LEU A 17 -21.64 15.47 -11.78
N GLN A 18 -22.71 16.03 -12.34
CA GLN A 18 -23.68 16.83 -11.61
C GLN A 18 -25.09 16.26 -11.78
N VAL A 19 -25.91 16.46 -10.76
CA VAL A 19 -27.33 16.14 -10.85
C VAL A 19 -27.98 17.00 -11.92
N GLY A 20 -28.64 16.37 -12.88
CA GLY A 20 -29.26 17.05 -14.04
C GLY A 20 -28.44 16.91 -15.33
N ASP A 21 -27.26 16.37 -15.28
CA ASP A 21 -26.50 16.06 -16.49
C ASP A 21 -27.24 15.03 -17.37
N ASN A 22 -27.11 15.18 -18.68
CA ASN A 22 -27.69 14.19 -19.60
C ASN A 22 -26.96 12.87 -19.50
N LEU A 23 -27.63 11.84 -18.99
CA LEU A 23 -27.07 10.50 -18.75
C LEU A 23 -26.35 9.93 -19.99
N PHE A 24 -26.91 10.11 -21.18
CA PHE A 24 -26.36 9.57 -22.43
C PHE A 24 -25.30 10.50 -23.06
N GLY A 25 -25.31 11.78 -22.67
CA GLY A 25 -24.33 12.78 -23.09
C GLY A 25 -23.04 12.78 -22.26
N CYS A 26 -23.04 12.14 -21.09
CA CYS A 26 -21.85 12.05 -20.24
C CYS A 26 -20.77 11.18 -20.90
N ASP A 27 -19.56 11.70 -21.02
CA ASP A 27 -18.38 10.96 -21.45
C ASP A 27 -17.81 10.14 -20.28
N LEU A 28 -18.32 8.91 -20.12
CA LEU A 28 -17.89 8.03 -19.03
C LEU A 28 -16.41 7.63 -19.17
N GLU A 29 -15.82 7.61 -20.35
CA GLU A 29 -14.40 7.29 -20.53
C GLU A 29 -13.52 8.38 -19.90
N SER A 30 -13.84 9.64 -20.14
CA SER A 30 -13.15 10.76 -19.49
C SER A 30 -13.34 10.76 -17.97
N VAL A 31 -14.54 10.40 -17.47
CA VAL A 31 -14.81 10.25 -16.04
C VAL A 31 -13.94 9.13 -15.45
N THR A 32 -13.92 7.98 -16.11
CA THR A 32 -13.07 6.81 -15.71
C THR A 32 -11.63 7.25 -15.55
N LYS A 33 -11.04 7.89 -16.57
CA LYS A 33 -9.65 8.35 -16.55
C LYS A 33 -9.37 9.34 -15.40
N ARG A 34 -10.30 10.26 -15.12
CA ARG A 34 -10.12 11.22 -14.01
C ARG A 34 -10.07 10.53 -12.65
N ILE A 35 -10.92 9.52 -12.43
CA ILE A 35 -10.95 8.78 -11.18
C ILE A 35 -9.75 7.82 -11.08
N GLU A 36 -9.38 7.12 -12.16
CA GLU A 36 -8.21 6.22 -12.20
C GLU A 36 -6.87 6.95 -12.02
N ASN A 37 -6.80 8.23 -12.36
CA ASN A 37 -5.62 9.05 -12.11
C ASN A 37 -5.38 9.33 -10.61
N GLN A 38 -6.32 8.99 -9.74
CA GLN A 38 -6.12 9.14 -8.29
C GLN A 38 -5.25 7.98 -7.77
N PRO A 39 -4.12 8.27 -7.09
CA PRO A 39 -3.16 7.23 -6.69
C PRO A 39 -3.76 6.11 -5.84
N ILE A 40 -4.80 6.39 -5.06
CA ILE A 40 -5.47 5.42 -4.18
C ILE A 40 -6.46 4.51 -4.92
N VAL A 41 -6.84 4.88 -6.15
CA VAL A 41 -7.77 4.07 -6.96
C VAL A 41 -6.99 3.03 -7.74
N LYS A 42 -7.35 1.76 -7.56
CA LYS A 42 -6.77 0.64 -8.31
C LYS A 42 -7.51 0.38 -9.61
N ARG A 43 -8.83 0.46 -9.54
CA ARG A 43 -9.72 0.25 -10.68
C ARG A 43 -11.04 0.98 -10.46
N VAL A 44 -11.66 1.44 -11.53
CA VAL A 44 -13.02 1.98 -11.51
C VAL A 44 -13.85 1.39 -12.64
N LEU A 45 -15.12 1.16 -12.37
CA LEU A 45 -16.14 0.74 -13.33
C LEU A 45 -17.32 1.69 -13.23
N LEU A 46 -17.69 2.29 -14.35
CA LEU A 46 -18.87 3.13 -14.47
C LEU A 46 -19.95 2.47 -15.29
N LEU A 47 -21.15 2.42 -14.74
CA LEU A 47 -22.32 1.87 -15.42
C LEU A 47 -23.43 2.92 -15.49
N ARG A 48 -24.09 3.01 -16.65
CA ARG A 48 -25.33 3.76 -16.77
C ARG A 48 -26.50 2.87 -16.37
N GLU A 49 -27.28 3.33 -15.41
CA GLU A 49 -28.55 2.70 -15.01
C GLU A 49 -29.69 3.67 -15.36
N PRO A 50 -30.34 3.46 -16.51
CA PRO A 50 -31.47 4.30 -16.89
C PRO A 50 -32.60 4.26 -15.85
N PRO A 51 -33.37 5.35 -15.66
CA PRO A 51 -33.40 6.50 -16.57
C PRO A 51 -32.36 7.60 -16.27
N GLU A 52 -31.80 7.68 -15.05
CA GLU A 52 -31.09 8.90 -14.60
C GLU A 52 -29.88 8.64 -13.69
N THR A 53 -29.38 7.39 -13.58
CA THR A 53 -28.37 7.04 -12.62
C THR A 53 -27.05 6.65 -13.31
N VAL A 54 -25.92 7.11 -12.76
CA VAL A 54 -24.58 6.59 -13.04
C VAL A 54 -24.06 5.93 -11.77
N VAL A 55 -23.74 4.63 -11.85
CA VAL A 55 -23.14 3.88 -10.76
C VAL A 55 -21.62 3.88 -10.95
N ILE A 56 -20.90 4.37 -9.93
CA ILE A 56 -19.45 4.34 -9.86
C ILE A 56 -19.05 3.23 -8.88
N SER A 57 -18.46 2.16 -9.39
CA SER A 57 -17.87 1.09 -8.58
C SER A 57 -16.35 1.21 -8.63
N LEU A 58 -15.69 1.23 -7.48
CA LEU A 58 -14.24 1.37 -7.42
C LEU A 58 -13.61 0.32 -6.50
N GLU A 59 -12.38 -0.03 -6.83
CA GLU A 59 -11.49 -0.84 -6.01
C GLU A 59 -10.35 0.06 -5.54
N GLU A 60 -10.21 0.18 -4.23
CA GLU A 60 -9.12 0.96 -3.62
C GLU A 60 -7.84 0.13 -3.53
N ARG A 61 -6.69 0.79 -3.71
CA ARG A 61 -5.41 0.19 -3.42
C ARG A 61 -5.24 -0.01 -1.92
N GLN A 62 -4.72 -1.16 -1.54
CA GLN A 62 -4.47 -1.51 -0.15
C GLN A 62 -2.96 -1.51 0.12
N PRO A 63 -2.46 -0.66 1.01
CA PRO A 63 -1.06 -0.67 1.35
C PRO A 63 -0.67 -1.96 2.09
N VAL A 64 0.50 -2.48 1.79
CA VAL A 64 1.12 -3.59 2.53
C VAL A 64 2.14 -3.09 3.55
N ALA A 65 2.67 -1.88 3.39
CA ALA A 65 3.57 -1.25 4.34
C ALA A 65 3.47 0.28 4.24
N LEU A 66 4.02 0.98 5.22
CA LEU A 66 4.25 2.42 5.16
C LEU A 66 5.71 2.69 4.80
N VAL A 67 5.98 3.70 4.00
CA VAL A 67 7.33 4.14 3.65
C VAL A 67 7.58 5.52 4.23
N ALA A 68 8.61 5.64 5.05
CA ALA A 68 9.03 6.93 5.60
C ALA A 68 9.75 7.75 4.52
N THR A 69 9.22 8.94 4.24
CA THR A 69 9.81 9.91 3.30
C THR A 69 10.13 11.21 4.02
N ALA A 70 10.84 12.12 3.35
CA ALA A 70 11.13 13.44 3.90
C ALA A 70 9.84 14.26 4.21
N ASN A 71 8.75 13.97 3.51
CA ASN A 71 7.48 14.70 3.60
C ASN A 71 6.41 13.97 4.44
N GLY A 72 6.76 12.86 5.09
CA GLY A 72 5.84 12.05 5.89
C GLY A 72 5.77 10.59 5.42
N LEU A 73 4.71 9.90 5.81
CA LEU A 73 4.49 8.49 5.48
C LEU A 73 3.66 8.36 4.21
N LEU A 74 4.07 7.45 3.35
CA LEU A 74 3.29 6.99 2.19
C LEU A 74 3.00 5.50 2.33
N GLY A 75 1.84 5.04 1.86
CA GLY A 75 1.55 3.63 1.73
C GLY A 75 2.29 3.04 0.53
N LEU A 76 2.79 1.82 0.66
CA LEU A 76 3.30 1.01 -0.46
C LEU A 76 2.35 -0.15 -0.67
N ASP A 77 1.77 -0.28 -1.87
CA ASP A 77 0.93 -1.43 -2.21
C ASP A 77 1.72 -2.59 -2.86
N ALA A 78 1.04 -3.70 -3.09
CA ALA A 78 1.63 -4.88 -3.71
C ALA A 78 2.05 -4.64 -5.18
N ASP A 79 1.44 -3.67 -5.85
CA ASP A 79 1.75 -3.26 -7.23
C ASP A 79 2.90 -2.23 -7.30
N SER A 80 3.58 -1.98 -6.17
CA SER A 80 4.70 -1.03 -6.05
C SER A 80 4.32 0.44 -6.19
N GLN A 81 3.03 0.76 -6.01
CA GLN A 81 2.55 2.14 -6.03
C GLN A 81 2.67 2.75 -4.64
N LEU A 82 3.11 4.02 -4.61
CA LEU A 82 3.11 4.81 -3.39
C LEU A 82 1.82 5.62 -3.31
N LEU A 83 1.14 5.49 -2.18
CA LEU A 83 -0.21 6.02 -1.94
C LEU A 83 -0.17 7.08 -0.84
N PRO A 84 -0.92 8.18 -1.00
CA PRO A 84 -1.21 9.03 0.15
C PRO A 84 -2.00 8.18 1.19
N ILE A 85 -1.61 8.27 2.45
CA ILE A 85 -2.35 7.62 3.53
C ILE A 85 -3.34 8.65 4.09
N PRO A 86 -4.66 8.43 3.99
CA PRO A 86 -5.62 9.22 4.73
C PRO A 86 -5.36 9.03 6.23
N ASN A 87 -5.79 9.98 7.07
CA ASN A 87 -5.59 10.01 8.54
C ASN A 87 -6.30 8.83 9.25
N VAL A 88 -6.05 7.62 8.80
CA VAL A 88 -6.58 6.37 9.39
C VAL A 88 -5.43 5.68 10.11
N GLN A 89 -5.68 5.20 11.31
CA GLN A 89 -4.74 4.34 12.02
C GLN A 89 -4.63 3.00 11.27
N VAL A 90 -3.54 2.84 10.53
CA VAL A 90 -3.22 1.57 9.87
C VAL A 90 -2.10 0.89 10.65
N ASN A 91 -2.33 -0.36 11.04
CA ASN A 91 -1.32 -1.19 11.71
C ASN A 91 -0.48 -1.91 10.64
N LEU A 92 0.48 -1.18 10.09
CA LEU A 92 1.39 -1.68 9.05
C LEU A 92 2.84 -1.39 9.45
N PRO A 93 3.80 -2.26 9.09
CA PRO A 93 5.22 -2.01 9.32
C PRO A 93 5.69 -0.78 8.56
N ILE A 94 6.61 -0.03 9.16
CA ILE A 94 7.21 1.16 8.54
C ILE A 94 8.54 0.78 7.91
N ILE A 95 8.71 1.08 6.63
CA ILE A 95 10.00 0.96 5.94
C ILE A 95 10.75 2.26 6.10
N THR A 96 11.97 2.18 6.61
CA THR A 96 12.88 3.31 6.78
C THR A 96 14.13 3.16 5.93
N ASN A 97 14.83 4.27 5.70
CA ASN A 97 16.07 4.34 4.91
C ASN A 97 15.91 3.91 3.43
N LEU A 98 14.69 3.90 2.91
CA LEU A 98 14.44 3.72 1.48
C LEU A 98 14.42 5.09 0.81
N LYS A 99 15.44 5.38 -0.03
CA LYS A 99 15.53 6.66 -0.74
C LYS A 99 14.46 6.76 -1.81
N ILE A 100 13.43 7.53 -1.56
CA ILE A 100 12.37 7.83 -2.52
C ILE A 100 12.68 9.17 -3.19
N VAL A 101 12.62 9.18 -4.52
CA VAL A 101 12.79 10.39 -5.32
C VAL A 101 11.45 10.71 -5.96
N GLN A 102 11.00 11.96 -5.81
CA GLN A 102 9.83 12.47 -6.51
C GLN A 102 10.31 13.18 -7.78
N ASP A 103 9.70 12.85 -8.91
CA ASP A 103 9.99 13.52 -10.18
C ASP A 103 9.20 14.83 -10.36
N SER A 104 9.43 15.51 -11.47
CA SER A 104 8.76 16.78 -11.79
C SER A 104 7.26 16.66 -12.01
N THR A 105 6.72 15.45 -12.19
CA THR A 105 5.29 15.17 -12.32
C THR A 105 4.63 14.85 -10.98
N GLY A 106 5.42 14.79 -9.90
CA GLY A 106 4.94 14.41 -8.58
C GLY A 106 4.92 12.91 -8.33
N MET A 107 5.33 12.09 -9.30
CA MET A 107 5.41 10.64 -9.13
C MET A 107 6.66 10.24 -8.35
N PHE A 108 6.47 9.28 -7.45
CA PHE A 108 7.56 8.76 -6.62
C PHE A 108 8.23 7.57 -7.30
N HIS A 109 9.57 7.59 -7.32
CA HIS A 109 10.36 6.54 -7.94
C HIS A 109 11.45 6.02 -7.00
N ASN A 110 11.59 4.71 -6.99
CA ASN A 110 12.76 4.02 -6.48
C ASN A 110 12.86 2.68 -7.23
N LYS A 111 14.06 2.38 -7.75
CA LYS A 111 14.31 1.13 -8.50
C LYS A 111 14.07 -0.14 -7.67
N MET A 112 13.98 0.00 -6.36
CA MET A 112 13.81 -1.12 -5.45
C MET A 112 12.36 -1.29 -4.95
N LEU A 113 11.44 -0.38 -5.28
CA LEU A 113 10.06 -0.46 -4.80
C LEU A 113 9.40 -1.80 -5.15
N SER A 114 9.56 -2.26 -6.40
CA SER A 114 9.01 -3.54 -6.84
C SER A 114 9.59 -4.73 -6.08
N THR A 115 10.90 -4.71 -5.83
CA THR A 115 11.57 -5.78 -5.05
C THR A 115 11.08 -5.79 -3.61
N TRP A 116 10.92 -4.60 -3.00
CA TRP A 116 10.41 -4.49 -1.63
C TRP A 116 8.93 -4.83 -1.53
N ALA A 117 8.11 -4.38 -2.47
CA ALA A 117 6.68 -4.71 -2.51
C ALA A 117 6.46 -6.23 -2.63
N ALA A 118 7.19 -6.89 -3.53
CA ALA A 118 7.14 -8.34 -3.67
C ALA A 118 7.57 -9.05 -2.38
N PHE A 119 8.73 -8.70 -1.81
CA PHE A 119 9.23 -9.28 -0.56
C PHE A 119 8.22 -9.13 0.60
N LEU A 120 7.63 -7.95 0.75
CA LEU A 120 6.67 -7.67 1.81
C LEU A 120 5.37 -8.44 1.63
N THR A 121 4.92 -8.56 0.39
CA THR A 121 3.73 -9.35 0.04
C THR A 121 3.95 -10.82 0.37
N ASP A 122 5.10 -11.38 -0.02
CA ASP A 122 5.47 -12.76 0.28
C ASP A 122 5.59 -12.97 1.80
N LEU A 123 6.25 -12.07 2.51
CA LEU A 123 6.42 -12.14 3.96
C LEU A 123 5.06 -12.14 4.67
N LYS A 124 4.14 -11.26 4.25
CA LYS A 124 2.78 -11.18 4.79
C LYS A 124 1.99 -12.47 4.56
N VAL A 125 2.07 -13.03 3.34
CA VAL A 125 1.34 -14.25 2.97
C VAL A 125 1.93 -15.49 3.62
N GLU A 126 3.25 -15.63 3.60
CA GLU A 126 3.94 -16.84 4.09
C GLU A 126 4.08 -16.89 5.61
N THR A 127 4.10 -15.72 6.28
CA THR A 127 4.36 -15.62 7.73
C THR A 127 3.44 -14.59 8.40
N PRO A 128 2.09 -14.74 8.34
CA PRO A 128 1.14 -13.71 8.80
C PRO A 128 1.27 -13.39 10.30
N ASN A 129 1.60 -14.36 11.14
CA ASN A 129 1.80 -14.13 12.56
C ASN A 129 3.06 -13.28 12.83
N PHE A 130 4.15 -13.56 12.12
CA PHE A 130 5.37 -12.76 12.22
C PHE A 130 5.16 -11.37 11.64
N TRP A 131 4.42 -11.26 10.54
CA TRP A 131 4.05 -9.98 9.94
C TRP A 131 3.44 -9.01 10.94
N ASN A 132 2.49 -9.47 11.74
CA ASN A 132 1.78 -8.64 12.73
C ASN A 132 2.67 -8.19 13.91
N GLU A 133 3.84 -8.78 14.07
CA GLU A 133 4.82 -8.42 15.11
C GLU A 133 5.84 -7.39 14.60
N ILE A 134 5.90 -7.13 13.29
CA ILE A 134 6.87 -6.19 12.72
C ILE A 134 6.42 -4.75 12.98
N SER A 135 7.30 -3.96 13.61
CA SER A 135 7.11 -2.52 13.77
C SER A 135 7.82 -1.72 12.67
N GLU A 136 9.09 -2.08 12.38
CA GLU A 136 9.91 -1.36 11.42
C GLU A 136 10.78 -2.32 10.60
N ILE A 137 11.00 -1.96 9.33
CA ILE A 137 11.92 -2.61 8.42
C ILE A 137 12.93 -1.56 7.95
N HIS A 138 14.11 -1.57 8.54
CA HIS A 138 15.18 -0.66 8.18
C HIS A 138 16.01 -1.21 7.02
N VAL A 139 15.94 -0.56 5.87
CA VAL A 139 16.71 -0.97 4.68
C VAL A 139 18.19 -0.68 4.88
N THR A 140 19.01 -1.73 4.91
CA THR A 140 20.47 -1.58 5.09
C THR A 140 21.20 -1.50 3.75
N ASN A 141 20.74 -2.25 2.76
CA ASN A 141 21.24 -2.18 1.38
C ASN A 141 20.18 -2.73 0.39
N THR A 142 20.56 -2.96 -0.85
CA THR A 142 19.65 -3.39 -1.93
C THR A 142 18.97 -4.72 -1.66
N ASN A 143 19.55 -5.60 -0.83
CA ASN A 143 19.10 -6.98 -0.66
C ASN A 143 18.88 -7.37 0.80
N THR A 144 19.12 -6.48 1.75
CA THR A 144 19.01 -6.79 3.18
C THR A 144 18.33 -5.66 3.95
N ALA A 145 17.66 -6.06 5.02
CA ALA A 145 17.08 -5.15 5.99
C ALA A 145 17.29 -5.66 7.42
N THR A 146 17.17 -4.75 8.36
CA THR A 146 17.01 -5.06 9.78
C THR A 146 15.54 -4.90 10.13
N VAL A 147 14.93 -5.96 10.60
CA VAL A 147 13.52 -6.01 11.03
C VAL A 147 13.48 -5.83 12.55
N TYR A 148 12.65 -4.89 13.00
CA TYR A 148 12.36 -4.61 14.41
C TYR A 148 10.96 -5.12 14.73
N LEU A 149 10.81 -5.78 15.88
CA LEU A 149 9.54 -6.33 16.34
C LEU A 149 8.91 -5.45 17.40
N VAL A 150 7.60 -5.48 17.49
CA VAL A 150 6.83 -4.75 18.50
C VAL A 150 7.15 -5.31 19.90
N GLY A 151 7.59 -4.45 20.81
CA GLY A 151 7.83 -4.83 22.20
C GLY A 151 9.06 -5.71 22.45
N ASP A 152 9.83 -6.03 21.43
CA ASP A 152 11.03 -6.86 21.53
C ASP A 152 12.30 -6.02 21.30
N GLN A 153 13.37 -6.35 22.03
CA GLN A 153 14.71 -5.78 21.79
C GLN A 153 15.50 -6.52 20.69
N LEU A 154 14.97 -7.66 20.26
CA LEU A 154 15.61 -8.46 19.20
C LEU A 154 15.48 -7.79 17.84
N ARG A 155 16.55 -7.91 17.06
CA ARG A 155 16.65 -7.41 15.71
C ARG A 155 16.95 -8.57 14.78
N LEU A 156 16.15 -8.73 13.73
CA LEU A 156 16.37 -9.77 12.74
C LEU A 156 17.00 -9.15 11.49
N HIS A 157 18.22 -9.56 11.17
CA HIS A 157 18.84 -9.22 9.88
C HIS A 157 18.31 -10.18 8.82
N MET A 158 17.54 -9.64 7.88
CA MET A 158 16.92 -10.42 6.81
C MET A 158 17.50 -10.10 5.45
N HIS A 159 17.63 -11.13 4.65
CA HIS A 159 17.87 -11.01 3.22
C HIS A 159 16.54 -11.09 2.47
N LEU A 160 16.37 -10.37 1.34
CA LEU A 160 15.12 -10.38 0.56
C LEU A 160 14.77 -11.75 -0.07
N LYS A 161 15.69 -12.70 -0.03
CA LYS A 161 15.45 -14.07 -0.51
C LYS A 161 15.01 -14.98 0.62
N ASN A 162 14.03 -15.85 0.35
CA ASN A 162 13.56 -16.91 1.26
C ASN A 162 13.13 -16.38 2.65
N PRO A 163 12.19 -15.42 2.73
CA PRO A 163 11.77 -14.82 4.00
C PRO A 163 11.22 -15.87 4.98
N LYS A 164 10.45 -16.83 4.50
CA LYS A 164 9.86 -17.89 5.31
C LYS A 164 10.92 -18.70 6.08
N GLN A 165 11.97 -19.14 5.39
CA GLN A 165 13.03 -19.92 6.03
C GLN A 165 13.77 -19.11 7.11
N GLN A 166 14.00 -17.82 6.86
CA GLN A 166 14.67 -16.95 7.82
C GLN A 166 13.80 -16.71 9.06
N VAL A 167 12.50 -16.54 8.90
CA VAL A 167 11.55 -16.41 10.02
C VAL A 167 11.49 -17.72 10.81
N GLN A 168 11.47 -18.89 10.16
CA GLN A 168 11.48 -20.17 10.85
C GLN A 168 12.77 -20.35 11.69
N ASN A 169 13.92 -20.04 11.12
CA ASN A 169 15.21 -20.11 11.83
C ASN A 169 15.24 -19.15 13.03
N PHE A 170 14.72 -17.94 12.87
CA PHE A 170 14.61 -16.96 13.95
C PHE A 170 13.72 -17.48 15.08
N ARG A 171 12.54 -18.01 14.77
CA ARG A 171 11.62 -18.59 15.75
C ARG A 171 12.24 -19.76 16.52
N ALA A 172 12.94 -20.67 15.83
CA ALA A 172 13.64 -21.76 16.48
C ALA A 172 14.71 -21.26 17.47
N TYR A 173 15.45 -20.21 17.09
CA TYR A 173 16.45 -19.61 17.96
C TYR A 173 15.82 -18.97 19.22
N THR A 174 14.76 -18.18 19.06
CA THR A 174 14.10 -17.48 20.19
C THR A 174 13.49 -18.47 21.18
N GLN A 175 12.87 -19.55 20.71
CA GLN A 175 12.33 -20.61 21.57
C GLN A 175 13.42 -21.29 22.42
N THR A 176 14.59 -21.55 21.84
CA THR A 176 15.71 -22.17 22.55
C THR A 176 16.36 -21.22 23.56
N SER A 177 16.34 -19.91 23.28
CA SER A 177 16.94 -18.90 24.16
C SER A 177 16.05 -18.53 25.36
N SER A 178 14.75 -18.71 25.24
CA SER A 178 13.77 -18.43 26.33
C SER A 178 13.70 -19.54 27.39
N GLN A 179 14.39 -20.68 27.17
CA GLN A 179 14.44 -21.81 28.11
C GLN A 179 15.71 -21.81 28.98
N LYS A 180 16.55 -20.82 28.86
CA LYS A 180 17.74 -20.58 29.70
C LYS A 180 17.56 -19.37 30.59
#